data_6a8de265aaaffea85468368999f5413f
#
_entry.id   6a8de265aaaffea85468368999f5413f
#
_cell.length_a   1.000
_cell.length_b   1.000
_cell.length_c   1.000
_cell.angle_alpha   90.00
_cell.angle_beta   90.00
_cell.angle_gamma   90.00
#
_symmetry.space_group_name_H-M   'P 1'
#
loop_
_entity.id
_entity.type
_entity.pdbx_description
1 polymer ?
#
loop_
_entity_poly.entity_id
_entity_poly.type
_entity_poly.pdbx_seq_one_letter_code
_entity_poly.pdbx_strand_id
1 'polypeptide(L)'
;MKLRHIPGSNLLFDMGSQAVNDYAGEIPQLDLRLYLNGPVVGSGAFFGFGGRLVRRFTISMQGDWNGDSGVIEERFRYHDGEEGTRCWNMNFAKGGAFTATANDVTGQAKGLQSGNASLMRYKIRIPRGQGEITVSMEDWFFLMEDGTLLNRARMTKFGLKVGEVIASFQKVDNSSPLDLQENAQ
;
A
#
# COMPACT_ATOMS: atom_id res chain seq x y z
N MET A 1 15.65 -7.44 -27.15
CA MET A 1 15.34 -6.74 -25.91
C MET A 1 16.37 -5.64 -25.73
N LYS A 2 16.01 -4.39 -26.07
CA LYS A 2 16.93 -3.25 -25.91
C LYS A 2 16.76 -2.74 -24.48
N LEU A 3 17.74 -2.95 -23.64
CA LEU A 3 17.87 -2.24 -22.37
C LEU A 3 17.87 -0.74 -22.69
N ARG A 4 16.79 -0.05 -22.39
CA ARG A 4 16.79 1.40 -22.41
C ARG A 4 17.81 1.83 -21.35
N HIS A 5 18.76 2.60 -21.81
CA HIS A 5 19.83 3.19 -21.02
C HIS A 5 19.22 3.90 -19.80
N ILE A 6 19.49 3.38 -18.60
CA ILE A 6 19.20 4.11 -17.38
C ILE A 6 20.14 5.32 -17.39
N PRO A 7 19.66 6.56 -17.52
CA PRO A 7 20.56 7.71 -17.52
C PRO A 7 21.19 7.81 -16.14
N GLY A 8 22.43 7.38 -16.00
CA GLY A 8 23.13 7.29 -14.71
C GLY A 8 23.43 8.62 -14.03
N SER A 9 23.11 9.76 -14.64
CA SER A 9 23.39 11.09 -14.07
C SER A 9 22.26 11.67 -13.21
N ASN A 10 21.00 11.24 -13.38
CA ASN A 10 19.87 11.83 -12.66
C ASN A 10 19.39 10.99 -11.46
N LEU A 11 19.85 9.74 -11.31
CA LEU A 11 19.39 8.85 -10.25
C LEU A 11 19.79 9.31 -8.84
N LEU A 12 20.88 10.06 -8.71
CA LEU A 12 21.43 10.46 -7.41
C LEU A 12 21.00 11.86 -6.95
N PHE A 13 20.42 12.68 -7.82
CA PHE A 13 20.15 14.09 -7.54
C PHE A 13 18.71 14.53 -7.82
N ASP A 14 17.79 13.61 -8.09
CA ASP A 14 16.37 13.95 -8.14
C ASP A 14 15.86 14.19 -6.71
N MET A 15 16.09 15.41 -6.23
CA MET A 15 15.57 15.90 -4.94
C MET A 15 14.15 16.46 -5.09
N GLY A 16 13.50 16.24 -6.23
CA GLY A 16 12.13 16.65 -6.50
C GLY A 16 11.12 15.90 -5.66
N SER A 17 10.04 16.57 -5.27
CA SER A 17 8.86 15.90 -4.73
C SER A 17 8.11 15.24 -5.89
N GLN A 18 8.02 13.90 -5.91
CA GLN A 18 7.22 13.23 -6.91
C GLN A 18 5.72 13.52 -6.72
N ALA A 19 5.01 13.66 -7.83
CA ALA A 19 3.57 13.80 -7.86
C ALA A 19 2.94 12.64 -8.65
N VAL A 20 1.70 12.26 -8.33
CA VAL A 20 1.03 11.13 -9.01
C VAL A 20 0.91 11.37 -10.51
N ASN A 21 0.72 12.62 -10.93
CA ASN A 21 0.60 12.99 -12.34
C ASN A 21 1.90 12.83 -13.16
N ASP A 22 3.05 12.70 -12.50
CA ASP A 22 4.33 12.41 -13.17
C ASP A 22 4.29 11.03 -13.86
N TYR A 23 3.37 10.17 -13.42
CA TYR A 23 3.18 8.80 -13.91
C TYR A 23 2.04 8.66 -14.93
N ALA A 24 1.38 9.77 -15.37
CA ALA A 24 0.17 9.71 -16.20
C ALA A 24 0.32 8.92 -17.52
N GLY A 25 1.54 8.85 -18.07
CA GLY A 25 1.84 8.08 -19.27
C GLY A 25 2.38 6.67 -19.05
N GLU A 26 2.57 6.27 -17.79
CA GLU A 26 3.19 4.99 -17.45
C GLU A 26 2.19 3.84 -17.53
N ILE A 27 2.70 2.66 -17.92
CA ILE A 27 1.94 1.42 -18.04
C ILE A 27 2.60 0.32 -17.19
N PRO A 28 1.82 -0.70 -16.76
CA PRO A 28 0.37 -0.88 -16.93
C PRO A 28 -0.45 0.15 -16.15
N GLN A 29 -1.62 0.51 -16.63
CA GLN A 29 -2.51 1.44 -15.94
C GLN A 29 -3.05 0.83 -14.65
N LEU A 30 -2.89 1.53 -13.52
CA LEU A 30 -3.44 1.13 -12.23
C LEU A 30 -4.87 1.63 -12.07
N ASP A 31 -5.80 0.71 -11.85
CA ASP A 31 -7.09 0.99 -11.23
C ASP A 31 -7.19 0.17 -9.93
N LEU A 32 -7.09 0.84 -8.78
CA LEU A 32 -7.15 0.18 -7.48
C LEU A 32 -8.46 -0.58 -7.25
N ARG A 33 -9.59 -0.14 -7.85
CA ARG A 33 -10.86 -0.86 -7.76
C ARG A 33 -10.77 -2.22 -8.43
N LEU A 34 -10.15 -2.28 -9.61
CA LEU A 34 -9.95 -3.54 -10.32
C LEU A 34 -8.89 -4.42 -9.67
N TYR A 35 -7.80 -3.78 -9.22
CA TYR A 35 -6.70 -4.53 -8.58
C TYR A 35 -7.12 -5.13 -7.24
N LEU A 36 -7.78 -4.36 -6.40
CA LEU A 36 -8.18 -4.77 -5.05
C LEU A 36 -9.57 -5.43 -5.00
N ASN A 37 -10.18 -5.74 -6.14
CA ASN A 37 -11.43 -6.50 -6.19
C ASN A 37 -11.14 -8.00 -6.07
N GLY A 38 -11.77 -8.67 -5.12
CA GLY A 38 -11.52 -10.08 -4.79
C GLY A 38 -10.28 -10.28 -3.92
N PRO A 39 -9.71 -11.51 -3.90
CA PRO A 39 -8.61 -11.85 -3.02
C PRO A 39 -7.27 -11.31 -3.53
N VAL A 40 -6.51 -10.73 -2.61
CA VAL A 40 -5.13 -10.25 -2.82
C VAL A 40 -4.29 -10.70 -1.63
N VAL A 41 -3.08 -11.17 -1.89
CA VAL A 41 -2.12 -11.54 -0.84
C VAL A 41 -0.86 -10.71 -0.97
N GLY A 42 -0.13 -10.56 0.12
CA GLY A 42 1.11 -9.83 0.10
C GLY A 42 1.99 -10.11 1.30
N SER A 43 3.17 -9.54 1.24
CA SER A 43 4.11 -9.54 2.36
C SER A 43 4.85 -8.22 2.42
N GLY A 44 5.29 -7.86 3.61
CA GLY A 44 5.97 -6.60 3.81
C GLY A 44 6.79 -6.53 5.09
N ALA A 45 7.43 -5.39 5.23
CA ALA A 45 8.27 -5.12 6.36
C ALA A 45 8.12 -3.66 6.81
N PHE A 46 8.15 -3.48 8.11
CA PHE A 46 8.22 -2.19 8.76
C PHE A 46 9.67 -1.87 9.14
N PHE A 47 10.11 -0.70 8.71
CA PHE A 47 11.42 -0.14 9.04
C PHE A 47 11.23 1.08 9.95
N GLY A 48 11.94 1.11 11.08
CA GLY A 48 11.93 2.24 12.00
C GLY A 48 12.85 3.37 11.55
N PHE A 49 12.99 4.34 12.44
CA PHE A 49 13.95 5.43 12.28
C PHE A 49 15.36 4.87 12.03
N GLY A 50 16.07 5.43 11.05
CA GLY A 50 17.41 4.94 10.67
C GLY A 50 17.43 3.69 9.78
N GLY A 51 16.27 3.20 9.30
CA GLY A 51 16.19 2.10 8.32
C GLY A 51 16.37 0.70 8.92
N ARG A 52 16.34 0.55 10.24
CA ARG A 52 16.37 -0.77 10.89
C ARG A 52 15.06 -1.51 10.65
N LEU A 53 15.14 -2.77 10.19
CA LEU A 53 13.99 -3.68 10.15
C LEU A 53 13.45 -3.90 11.57
N VAL A 54 12.18 -3.58 11.79
CA VAL A 54 11.50 -3.71 13.08
C VAL A 54 10.56 -4.90 13.09
N ARG A 55 9.75 -5.08 12.02
CA ARG A 55 8.71 -6.10 11.97
C ARG A 55 8.44 -6.54 10.55
N ARG A 56 8.17 -7.83 10.34
CA ARG A 56 7.72 -8.41 9.06
C ARG A 56 6.28 -8.89 9.21
N PHE A 57 5.56 -8.93 8.11
CA PHE A 57 4.18 -9.42 8.09
C PHE A 57 3.84 -10.06 6.76
N THR A 58 2.83 -10.91 6.78
CA THR A 58 2.02 -11.29 5.62
C THR A 58 0.66 -10.64 5.75
N ILE A 59 0.00 -10.40 4.62
CA ILE A 59 -1.33 -9.80 4.57
C ILE A 59 -2.18 -10.54 3.56
N SER A 60 -3.42 -10.80 3.91
CA SER A 60 -4.48 -11.19 3.00
C SER A 60 -5.53 -10.08 2.97
N MET A 61 -5.99 -9.75 1.78
CA MET A 61 -7.03 -8.74 1.56
C MET A 61 -8.17 -9.35 0.79
N GLN A 62 -9.38 -8.92 1.11
CA GLN A 62 -10.60 -9.21 0.34
C GLN A 62 -11.29 -7.90 0.04
N GLY A 63 -11.37 -7.55 -1.23
CA GLY A 63 -12.09 -6.37 -1.70
C GLY A 63 -13.42 -6.73 -2.32
N ASP A 64 -14.42 -5.90 -2.06
CA ASP A 64 -15.76 -5.97 -2.67
C ASP A 64 -16.18 -4.56 -3.12
N TRP A 65 -16.57 -4.44 -4.39
CA TRP A 65 -16.83 -3.17 -5.03
C TRP A 65 -18.22 -3.12 -5.66
N ASN A 66 -18.91 -2.00 -5.40
CA ASN A 66 -20.15 -1.64 -6.08
C ASN A 66 -19.98 -0.27 -6.77
N GLY A 67 -19.66 -0.32 -8.07
CA GLY A 67 -19.33 0.89 -8.84
C GLY A 67 -18.06 1.59 -8.29
N ASP A 68 -18.24 2.83 -7.85
CA ASP A 68 -17.14 3.66 -7.33
C ASP A 68 -16.91 3.51 -5.82
N SER A 69 -17.73 2.72 -5.12
CA SER A 69 -17.62 2.47 -3.69
C SER A 69 -17.19 1.04 -3.43
N GLY A 70 -16.29 0.85 -2.47
CA GLY A 70 -15.82 -0.49 -2.11
C GLY A 70 -15.37 -0.59 -0.67
N VAL A 71 -15.33 -1.85 -0.21
CA VAL A 71 -14.82 -2.24 1.10
C VAL A 71 -13.63 -3.16 0.87
N ILE A 72 -12.54 -2.96 1.63
CA ILE A 72 -11.38 -3.84 1.61
C ILE A 72 -11.12 -4.28 3.04
N GLU A 73 -11.23 -5.57 3.27
CA GLU A 73 -10.87 -6.21 4.53
C GLU A 73 -9.43 -6.68 4.46
N GLU A 74 -8.60 -6.26 5.40
CA GLU A 74 -7.19 -6.63 5.53
C GLU A 74 -6.99 -7.46 6.79
N ARG A 75 -6.23 -8.55 6.67
CA ARG A 75 -5.78 -9.40 7.78
C ARG A 75 -4.28 -9.51 7.74
N PHE A 76 -3.63 -9.04 8.79
CA PHE A 76 -2.19 -9.08 8.98
C PHE A 76 -1.81 -10.23 9.90
N ARG A 77 -0.74 -10.93 9.55
CA ARG A 77 -0.06 -11.86 10.43
C ARG A 77 1.40 -11.45 10.54
N TYR A 78 1.79 -11.10 11.74
CA TYR A 78 3.15 -10.68 12.02
C TYR A 78 4.05 -11.85 12.38
N HIS A 79 5.38 -11.70 12.16
CA HIS A 79 6.36 -12.76 12.41
C HIS A 79 6.51 -13.14 13.89
N ASP A 80 6.04 -12.31 14.80
CA ASP A 80 6.00 -12.55 16.25
C ASP A 80 4.71 -13.21 16.72
N GLY A 81 3.85 -13.63 15.77
CA GLY A 81 2.58 -14.31 16.03
C GLY A 81 1.40 -13.40 16.32
N GLU A 82 1.61 -12.08 16.42
CA GLU A 82 0.49 -11.13 16.55
C GLU A 82 -0.30 -11.07 15.23
N GLU A 83 -1.60 -10.86 15.34
CA GLU A 83 -2.51 -10.65 14.22
C GLU A 83 -3.18 -9.28 14.33
N GLY A 84 -3.56 -8.73 13.18
CA GLY A 84 -4.28 -7.46 13.11
C GLY A 84 -5.26 -7.45 11.95
N THR A 85 -6.26 -6.62 12.05
CA THR A 85 -7.25 -6.41 10.99
C THR A 85 -7.47 -4.94 10.73
N ARG A 86 -7.79 -4.60 9.48
CA ARG A 86 -8.24 -3.27 9.09
C ARG A 86 -9.32 -3.42 8.03
N CYS A 87 -10.31 -2.54 8.09
CA CYS A 87 -11.35 -2.45 7.09
C CYS A 87 -11.35 -1.04 6.52
N TRP A 88 -11.10 -0.93 5.22
CA TRP A 88 -11.19 0.30 4.47
C TRP A 88 -12.56 0.42 3.81
N ASN A 89 -13.18 1.59 3.93
CA ASN A 89 -14.31 2.00 3.09
C ASN A 89 -13.78 3.05 2.12
N MET A 90 -13.83 2.78 0.83
CA MET A 90 -13.26 3.62 -0.23
C MET A 90 -14.35 4.15 -1.16
N ASN A 91 -14.16 5.38 -1.64
CA ASN A 91 -15.04 5.99 -2.63
C ASN A 91 -14.21 6.73 -3.68
N PHE A 92 -14.37 6.33 -4.93
CA PHE A 92 -13.70 6.94 -6.07
C PHE A 92 -14.56 8.05 -6.67
N ALA A 93 -13.88 9.04 -7.23
CA ALA A 93 -14.47 10.14 -8.00
C ALA A 93 -13.86 10.17 -9.41
N LYS A 94 -14.42 10.99 -10.28
CA LYS A 94 -13.87 11.19 -11.63
C LYS A 94 -12.41 11.69 -11.55
N GLY A 95 -11.60 11.28 -12.54
CA GLY A 95 -10.20 11.69 -12.63
C GLY A 95 -9.25 10.95 -11.69
N GLY A 96 -9.65 9.79 -11.16
CA GLY A 96 -8.81 8.93 -10.33
C GLY A 96 -8.66 9.38 -8.88
N ALA A 97 -9.31 10.45 -8.47
CA ALA A 97 -9.34 10.88 -7.07
C ALA A 97 -10.20 9.91 -6.23
N PHE A 98 -9.79 9.67 -4.98
CA PHE A 98 -10.57 8.85 -4.06
C PHE A 98 -10.42 9.30 -2.61
N THR A 99 -11.34 8.86 -1.80
CA THR A 99 -11.31 9.01 -0.34
C THR A 99 -11.48 7.66 0.32
N ALA A 100 -10.94 7.52 1.54
CA ALA A 100 -11.07 6.30 2.31
C ALA A 100 -11.18 6.59 3.81
N THR A 101 -11.81 5.68 4.54
CA THR A 101 -11.86 5.67 6.01
C THR A 101 -11.53 4.28 6.52
N ALA A 102 -10.90 4.19 7.69
CA ALA A 102 -10.68 2.94 8.41
C ALA A 102 -10.74 3.19 9.93
N ASN A 103 -10.86 2.10 10.69
CA ASN A 103 -11.04 2.16 12.15
C ASN A 103 -9.88 2.82 12.91
N ASP A 104 -8.66 2.71 12.39
CA ASP A 104 -7.43 3.28 12.96
C ASP A 104 -7.02 4.61 12.31
N VAL A 105 -7.73 5.05 11.28
CA VAL A 105 -7.49 6.31 10.56
C VAL A 105 -8.23 7.47 11.22
N THR A 106 -7.55 8.58 11.37
CA THR A 106 -8.14 9.82 11.90
C THR A 106 -8.69 10.67 10.77
N GLY A 107 -9.99 10.87 10.75
CA GLY A 107 -10.69 11.60 9.70
C GLY A 107 -10.77 10.78 8.41
N GLN A 108 -10.53 11.41 7.28
CA GLN A 108 -10.64 10.82 5.96
C GLN A 108 -9.28 10.82 5.25
N ALA A 109 -8.88 9.68 4.72
CA ALA A 109 -7.77 9.57 3.78
C ALA A 109 -8.17 10.18 2.43
N LYS A 110 -7.21 10.76 1.73
CA LYS A 110 -7.37 11.30 0.38
C LYS A 110 -6.32 10.70 -0.54
N GLY A 111 -6.73 10.27 -1.71
CA GLY A 111 -5.84 9.67 -2.70
C GLY A 111 -6.13 10.12 -4.12
N LEU A 112 -5.18 9.83 -4.98
CA LEU A 112 -5.23 10.04 -6.42
C LEU A 112 -4.47 8.90 -7.09
N GLN A 113 -4.96 8.41 -8.23
CA GLN A 113 -4.24 7.47 -9.09
C GLN A 113 -4.08 8.05 -10.50
N SER A 114 -2.95 7.76 -11.13
CA SER A 114 -2.64 8.19 -12.50
C SER A 114 -1.55 7.29 -13.09
N GLY A 115 -1.73 6.84 -14.32
CA GLY A 115 -0.81 5.89 -14.94
C GLY A 115 -0.70 4.60 -14.11
N ASN A 116 0.51 4.16 -13.84
CA ASN A 116 0.76 2.97 -13.03
C ASN A 116 0.85 3.25 -11.52
N ALA A 117 0.59 4.48 -11.06
CA ALA A 117 0.82 4.89 -9.69
C ALA A 117 -0.45 5.36 -8.97
N SER A 118 -0.45 5.20 -7.65
CA SER A 118 -1.42 5.80 -6.74
C SER A 118 -0.73 6.31 -5.48
N LEU A 119 -1.26 7.39 -4.94
CA LEU A 119 -0.84 7.97 -3.69
C LEU A 119 -2.04 8.21 -2.79
N MET A 120 -1.96 7.76 -1.53
CA MET A 120 -2.93 8.04 -0.50
C MET A 120 -2.26 8.73 0.69
N ARG A 121 -2.87 9.79 1.21
CA ARG A 121 -2.41 10.51 2.40
C ARG A 121 -3.46 10.47 3.50
N TYR A 122 -3.02 10.11 4.71
CA TYR A 122 -3.91 9.99 5.86
C TYR A 122 -3.14 10.13 7.18
N LYS A 123 -3.85 10.12 8.28
CA LYS A 123 -3.29 10.04 9.63
C LYS A 123 -3.78 8.76 10.29
N ILE A 124 -2.85 8.02 10.90
CA ILE A 124 -3.15 6.76 11.58
C ILE A 124 -2.79 6.86 13.06
N ARG A 125 -3.60 6.24 13.91
CA ARG A 125 -3.33 6.05 15.33
C ARG A 125 -2.58 4.74 15.51
N ILE A 126 -1.45 4.80 16.18
CA ILE A 126 -0.59 3.63 16.44
C ILE A 126 -0.49 3.46 17.95
N PRO A 127 -0.77 2.26 18.50
CA PRO A 127 -0.57 1.97 19.91
C PRO A 127 0.90 2.20 20.31
N ARG A 128 1.11 2.86 21.43
CA ARG A 128 2.45 3.08 22.01
C ARG A 128 2.40 3.07 23.53
N GLY A 129 2.94 2.00 24.16
CA GLY A 129 2.82 1.82 25.59
C GLY A 129 1.36 1.73 26.05
N GLN A 130 0.96 2.56 27.01
CA GLN A 130 -0.45 2.64 27.47
C GLN A 130 -1.31 3.64 26.69
N GLY A 131 -0.81 4.22 25.62
CA GLY A 131 -1.52 5.24 24.83
C GLY A 131 -1.37 5.03 23.34
N GLU A 132 -1.69 6.06 22.59
CA GLU A 132 -1.61 6.08 21.13
C GLU A 132 -0.82 7.29 20.65
N ILE A 133 -0.16 7.15 19.52
CA ILE A 133 0.41 8.27 18.78
C ILE A 133 -0.24 8.36 17.41
N THR A 134 -0.50 9.58 16.97
CA THR A 134 -0.94 9.84 15.59
C THR A 134 0.27 10.18 14.74
N VAL A 135 0.41 9.49 13.60
CA VAL A 135 1.43 9.76 12.58
C VAL A 135 0.76 10.06 11.25
N SER A 136 1.44 10.83 10.39
CA SER A 136 0.99 11.07 9.02
C SER A 136 1.60 10.02 8.12
N MET A 137 0.76 9.50 7.20
CA MET A 137 1.11 8.50 6.21
C MET A 137 1.10 9.12 4.82
N GLU A 138 2.10 8.77 4.04
CA GLU A 138 2.16 8.98 2.60
C GLU A 138 2.41 7.62 1.96
N ASP A 139 1.37 7.09 1.33
CA ASP A 139 1.26 5.70 0.93
C ASP A 139 1.18 5.60 -0.59
N TRP A 140 2.30 5.18 -1.19
CA TRP A 140 2.47 5.03 -2.62
C TRP A 140 2.25 3.59 -3.04
N PHE A 141 1.56 3.41 -4.17
CA PHE A 141 1.40 2.14 -4.85
C PHE A 141 1.86 2.28 -6.29
N PHE A 142 2.55 1.26 -6.79
CA PHE A 142 3.03 1.19 -8.16
C PHE A 142 2.70 -0.18 -8.75
N LEU A 143 1.93 -0.21 -9.84
CA LEU A 143 1.66 -1.43 -10.55
C LEU A 143 2.83 -1.73 -11.48
N MET A 144 3.46 -2.89 -11.27
CA MET A 144 4.60 -3.36 -12.04
C MET A 144 4.15 -4.14 -13.28
N GLU A 145 5.05 -4.30 -14.27
CA GLU A 145 4.75 -5.00 -15.53
C GLU A 145 4.33 -6.47 -15.33
N ASP A 146 4.79 -7.12 -14.25
CA ASP A 146 4.43 -8.50 -13.88
C ASP A 146 3.12 -8.63 -13.10
N GLY A 147 2.40 -7.52 -12.91
CA GLY A 147 1.16 -7.47 -12.15
C GLY A 147 1.35 -7.35 -10.64
N THR A 148 2.59 -7.31 -10.14
CA THR A 148 2.87 -7.02 -8.72
C THR A 148 2.50 -5.58 -8.40
N LEU A 149 1.76 -5.35 -7.31
CA LEU A 149 1.52 -4.02 -6.76
C LEU A 149 2.54 -3.75 -5.66
N LEU A 150 3.53 -2.93 -5.96
CA LEU A 150 4.53 -2.50 -4.98
C LEU A 150 3.96 -1.36 -4.13
N ASN A 151 4.16 -1.45 -2.83
CA ASN A 151 3.74 -0.42 -1.87
C ASN A 151 4.94 0.13 -1.10
N ARG A 152 4.92 1.44 -0.93
CA ARG A 152 5.86 2.17 -0.08
C ARG A 152 5.12 3.22 0.73
N ALA A 153 5.00 3.00 2.03
CA ALA A 153 4.33 3.90 2.96
C ALA A 153 5.34 4.59 3.87
N ARG A 154 5.45 5.91 3.76
CA ARG A 154 6.29 6.74 4.63
C ARG A 154 5.47 7.22 5.83
N MET A 155 6.02 7.07 7.03
CA MET A 155 5.47 7.60 8.26
C MET A 155 6.23 8.83 8.72
N THR A 156 5.49 9.90 9.05
CA THR A 156 6.08 11.13 9.58
C THR A 156 5.37 11.59 10.86
N LYS A 157 6.14 12.17 11.77
CA LYS A 157 5.64 12.82 12.99
C LYS A 157 6.34 14.17 13.11
N PHE A 158 5.59 15.25 13.26
CA PHE A 158 6.13 16.62 13.31
C PHE A 158 7.07 16.94 12.13
N GLY A 159 6.75 16.45 10.92
CA GLY A 159 7.57 16.66 9.72
C GLY A 159 8.79 15.73 9.60
N LEU A 160 9.14 14.97 10.61
CA LEU A 160 10.29 14.05 10.60
C LEU A 160 9.85 12.63 10.21
N LYS A 161 10.62 11.95 9.34
CA LYS A 161 10.40 10.53 9.03
C LYS A 161 10.66 9.72 10.29
N VAL A 162 9.66 8.94 10.72
CA VAL A 162 9.75 8.06 11.90
C VAL A 162 9.71 6.58 11.54
N GLY A 163 9.32 6.25 10.32
CA GLY A 163 9.31 4.88 9.83
C GLY A 163 8.87 4.79 8.38
N GLU A 164 8.89 3.57 7.88
CA GLU A 164 8.51 3.23 6.51
C GLU A 164 8.00 1.79 6.46
N VAL A 165 6.98 1.55 5.66
CA VAL A 165 6.57 0.20 5.26
C VAL A 165 6.91 0.00 3.80
N ILE A 166 7.44 -1.17 3.47
CA ILE A 166 7.59 -1.65 2.10
C ILE A 166 6.86 -2.98 2.02
N ALA A 167 5.98 -3.12 1.04
CA ALA A 167 5.22 -4.34 0.82
C ALA A 167 5.04 -4.61 -0.68
N SER A 168 4.75 -5.85 -1.02
CA SER A 168 4.34 -6.25 -2.35
C SER A 168 3.07 -7.08 -2.26
N PHE A 169 2.19 -6.90 -3.24
CA PHE A 169 0.91 -7.58 -3.31
C PHE A 169 0.74 -8.25 -4.67
N GLN A 170 -0.01 -9.35 -4.67
CA GLN A 170 -0.40 -10.07 -5.88
C GLN A 170 -1.86 -10.48 -5.79
N LYS A 171 -2.58 -10.39 -6.90
CA LYS A 171 -3.91 -10.98 -7.00
C LYS A 171 -3.80 -12.49 -6.91
N VAL A 172 -4.76 -13.09 -6.20
CA VAL A 172 -4.89 -14.55 -6.20
C VAL A 172 -5.79 -14.93 -7.37
N ASP A 173 -5.22 -15.59 -8.37
CA ASP A 173 -6.02 -16.17 -9.44
C ASP A 173 -6.87 -17.33 -8.90
N ASN A 174 -8.19 -17.24 -9.07
CA ASN A 174 -9.11 -18.31 -8.67
C ASN A 174 -8.91 -19.63 -9.48
N SER A 175 -7.93 -19.66 -10.38
CA SER A 175 -7.57 -20.81 -11.20
C SER A 175 -6.46 -21.69 -10.62
N SER A 176 -5.79 -21.27 -9.54
CA SER A 176 -4.80 -22.10 -8.83
C SER A 176 -5.30 -22.39 -7.41
N PRO A 177 -5.58 -23.64 -7.05
CA PRO A 177 -5.74 -24.02 -5.65
C PRO A 177 -4.36 -23.81 -4.98
N LEU A 178 -4.19 -22.70 -4.27
CA LEU A 178 -3.14 -22.65 -3.27
C LEU A 178 -3.54 -23.63 -2.18
N ASP A 179 -2.92 -24.81 -2.20
CA ASP A 179 -2.89 -25.71 -1.07
C ASP A 179 -2.39 -24.94 0.15
N LEU A 180 -3.33 -24.47 0.92
CA LEU A 180 -3.09 -24.08 2.30
C LEU A 180 -2.77 -25.38 3.04
N GLN A 181 -1.53 -25.83 2.95
CA GLN A 181 -1.05 -26.86 3.86
C GLN A 181 -1.10 -26.28 5.26
N GLU A 182 -2.18 -26.61 5.96
CA GLU A 182 -2.17 -26.73 7.40
C GLU A 182 -1.02 -27.66 7.79
N ASN A 183 0.10 -27.12 8.16
CA ASN A 183 1.07 -27.88 8.94
C ASN A 183 0.63 -27.78 10.40
N ALA A 184 -0.30 -28.67 10.78
CA ALA A 184 -0.43 -29.16 12.12
C ALA A 184 0.73 -30.14 12.34
N GLN A 185 1.69 -29.77 13.17
CA GLN A 185 2.41 -30.61 14.13
C GLN A 185 3.14 -29.74 15.13
#